data_ee4e4d5d58ab4c2133346555eb0bb7fe
#
_entry.id   ee4e4d5d58ab4c2133346555eb0bb7fe
#
_cell.length_a   1.000
_cell.length_b   1.000
_cell.length_c   1.000
_cell.angle_alpha   90.00
_cell.angle_beta   90.00
_cell.angle_gamma   90.00
#
_symmetry.space_group_name_H-M   'P 1'
#
loop_
_entity.id
_entity.type
_entity.pdbx_description
1 polymer ?
#
loop_
_entity_poly.entity_id
_entity_poly.type
_entity_poly.pdbx_seq_one_letter_code
_entity_poly.pdbx_strand_id
1 'polypeptide(L)'
;GYICHKTGTGHNDFSKPVAVYLEPATDRVRWQKPVAVLTNRRSYSSTNDFVNKMKQLPKAVVIGDKTGGGSGLPFTSELPIGWSVRFSASPMFDPDMNHIEFGVNPDIKVDMNSEDIQKGVDTIIETAREYLRNHKE
;
A
#
# COMPACT_ATOMS: atom_id res chain seq x y z
N GLY A 1 -9.91 -3.58 -4.65
CA GLY A 1 -9.19 -4.83 -4.35
C GLY A 1 -10.07 -5.87 -3.69
N TYR A 2 -9.44 -6.92 -3.17
CA TYR A 2 -10.15 -8.05 -2.58
C TYR A 2 -9.51 -8.47 -1.26
N ILE A 3 -10.30 -9.11 -0.40
CA ILE A 3 -9.85 -9.71 0.86
C ILE A 3 -10.45 -11.11 0.99
N CYS A 4 -9.69 -12.06 1.52
CA CYS A 4 -10.20 -13.34 1.99
C CYS A 4 -10.25 -13.35 3.51
N HIS A 5 -11.29 -13.94 4.07
CA HIS A 5 -11.45 -14.08 5.52
C HIS A 5 -11.16 -15.53 5.95
N LYS A 6 -10.55 -15.69 7.11
CA LYS A 6 -10.31 -16.99 7.72
C LYS A 6 -11.67 -17.63 8.08
N THR A 7 -11.91 -18.86 7.66
CA THR A 7 -13.18 -19.57 7.86
C THR A 7 -13.06 -20.80 8.77
N GLY A 8 -11.84 -21.20 9.09
CA GLY A 8 -11.55 -22.38 9.92
C GLY A 8 -10.14 -22.37 10.48
N THR A 9 -9.76 -23.48 11.11
CA THR A 9 -8.43 -23.64 11.75
C THR A 9 -7.36 -24.21 10.81
N GLY A 10 -7.76 -24.78 9.68
CA GLY A 10 -6.83 -25.33 8.69
C GLY A 10 -6.04 -24.25 7.97
N HIS A 11 -4.85 -24.57 7.51
CA HIS A 11 -3.95 -23.59 6.85
C HIS A 11 -4.62 -22.86 5.68
N ASN A 12 -5.38 -23.57 4.87
CA ASN A 12 -6.02 -23.07 3.64
C ASN A 12 -7.52 -22.73 3.80
N ASP A 13 -8.01 -22.67 5.04
CA ASP A 13 -9.43 -22.39 5.31
C ASP A 13 -9.72 -20.90 5.15
N PHE A 14 -9.92 -20.46 3.92
CA PHE A 14 -10.25 -19.08 3.58
C PHE A 14 -11.57 -19.00 2.79
N SER A 15 -12.28 -17.89 2.93
CA SER A 15 -13.39 -17.55 2.07
C SER A 15 -12.93 -17.36 0.62
N LYS A 16 -13.88 -17.35 -0.30
CA LYS A 16 -13.63 -16.76 -1.62
C LYS A 16 -13.26 -15.26 -1.44
N PRO A 17 -12.50 -14.68 -2.38
CA PRO A 17 -12.20 -13.25 -2.36
C PRO A 17 -13.48 -12.40 -2.35
N VAL A 18 -13.56 -11.47 -1.41
CA VAL A 18 -14.64 -10.50 -1.28
C VAL A 18 -14.12 -9.14 -1.71
N ALA A 19 -14.82 -8.47 -2.61
CA ALA A 19 -14.44 -7.16 -3.09
C ALA A 19 -14.54 -6.09 -1.98
N VAL A 20 -13.52 -5.23 -1.91
CA VAL A 20 -13.47 -4.10 -0.99
C VAL A 20 -13.44 -2.82 -1.80
N TYR A 21 -14.42 -1.96 -1.55
CA TYR A 21 -14.55 -0.66 -2.20
C TYR A 21 -14.41 0.46 -1.18
N LEU A 22 -13.94 1.61 -1.65
CA LEU A 22 -14.04 2.87 -0.91
C LEU A 22 -15.18 3.67 -1.53
N GLU A 23 -16.21 3.89 -0.73
CA GLU A 23 -17.32 4.75 -1.15
C GLU A 23 -16.87 6.22 -1.16
N PRO A 24 -17.15 6.97 -2.22
CA PRO A 24 -16.83 8.38 -2.29
C PRO A 24 -17.67 9.17 -1.29
N ALA A 25 -17.03 10.06 -0.53
CA ALA A 25 -17.77 10.99 0.33
C ALA A 25 -18.67 11.89 -0.51
N THR A 26 -19.94 12.00 -0.13
CA THR A 26 -20.94 12.84 -0.81
C THR A 26 -21.13 14.21 -0.16
N ASP A 27 -20.69 14.34 1.10
CA ASP A 27 -20.88 15.49 1.99
C ASP A 27 -19.65 16.39 2.14
N ARG A 28 -18.59 16.11 1.37
CA ARG A 28 -17.29 16.79 1.51
C ARG A 28 -16.75 17.26 0.15
N VAL A 29 -15.97 18.33 0.20
CA VAL A 29 -15.15 18.73 -0.95
C VAL A 29 -14.10 17.64 -1.22
N ARG A 30 -14.10 17.15 -2.46
CA ARG A 30 -13.14 16.14 -2.91
C ARG A 30 -12.00 16.81 -3.66
N TRP A 31 -10.78 16.35 -3.41
CA TRP A 31 -9.61 16.78 -4.15
C TRP A 31 -9.72 16.32 -5.61
N GLN A 32 -9.55 17.26 -6.55
CA GLN A 32 -9.72 16.99 -7.98
C GLN A 32 -8.42 17.15 -8.79
N LYS A 33 -7.34 17.58 -8.14
CA LYS A 33 -6.05 17.78 -8.80
C LYS A 33 -5.20 16.52 -8.73
N PRO A 34 -4.14 16.40 -9.56
CA PRO A 34 -3.19 15.31 -9.48
C PRO A 34 -2.56 15.15 -8.08
N VAL A 35 -2.29 13.92 -7.70
CA VAL A 35 -1.69 13.53 -6.42
C VAL A 35 -0.51 12.60 -6.67
N ALA A 36 0.64 12.91 -6.07
CA ALA A 36 1.76 11.98 -6.00
C ALA A 36 1.82 11.35 -4.60
N VAL A 37 1.79 10.03 -4.55
CA VAL A 37 1.94 9.23 -3.32
C VAL A 37 3.37 8.71 -3.27
N LEU A 38 4.12 9.14 -2.25
CA LEU A 38 5.53 8.75 -2.10
C LEU A 38 5.66 7.48 -1.29
N THR A 39 6.47 6.54 -1.77
CA THR A 39 6.61 5.22 -1.13
C THR A 39 8.06 4.78 -1.01
N ASN A 40 8.32 3.99 0.01
CA ASN A 40 9.55 3.25 0.19
C ASN A 40 9.28 1.97 1.00
N ARG A 41 10.32 1.19 1.33
CA ARG A 41 10.20 -0.06 2.09
C ARG A 41 9.61 0.09 3.50
N ARG A 42 9.55 1.31 4.05
CA ARG A 42 8.89 1.61 5.33
C ARG A 42 7.39 1.87 5.20
N SER A 43 6.89 2.00 3.96
CA SER A 43 5.45 2.05 3.67
C SER A 43 4.86 0.65 3.90
N TYR A 44 4.48 0.34 5.14
CA TYR A 44 4.16 -1.01 5.61
C TYR A 44 2.76 -1.12 6.22
N SER A 45 2.15 -2.30 6.18
CA SER A 45 0.85 -2.62 6.79
C SER A 45 -0.27 -1.72 6.25
N SER A 46 -0.99 -0.98 7.07
CA SER A 46 -2.07 -0.07 6.64
C SER A 46 -1.62 0.94 5.59
N THR A 47 -0.34 1.35 5.60
CA THR A 47 0.22 2.21 4.56
C THR A 47 0.33 1.47 3.22
N ASN A 48 0.68 0.20 3.23
CA ASN A 48 0.70 -0.63 2.01
C ASN A 48 -0.70 -0.75 1.40
N ASP A 49 -1.73 -0.99 2.24
CA ASP A 49 -3.12 -1.03 1.79
C ASP A 49 -3.60 0.34 1.27
N PHE A 50 -3.22 1.43 1.92
CA PHE A 50 -3.48 2.80 1.44
C PHE A 50 -2.87 3.03 0.06
N VAL A 51 -1.60 2.66 -0.15
CA VAL A 51 -0.92 2.80 -1.45
C VAL A 51 -1.64 1.99 -2.53
N ASN A 52 -2.01 0.74 -2.23
CA ASN A 52 -2.78 -0.10 -3.15
C ASN A 52 -4.09 0.57 -3.59
N LYS A 53 -4.81 1.20 -2.66
CA LYS A 53 -6.06 1.92 -2.96
C LYS A 53 -5.82 3.20 -3.75
N MET A 54 -4.81 3.99 -3.37
CA MET A 54 -4.47 5.23 -4.07
C MET A 54 -4.05 4.99 -5.52
N LYS A 55 -3.34 3.89 -5.78
CA LYS A 55 -2.92 3.48 -7.13
C LYS A 55 -4.09 3.23 -8.09
N GLN A 56 -5.29 3.00 -7.57
CA GLN A 56 -6.50 2.80 -8.38
C GLN A 56 -7.19 4.12 -8.79
N LEU A 57 -6.73 5.26 -8.28
CA LEU A 57 -7.34 6.55 -8.58
C LEU A 57 -6.74 7.13 -9.88
N PRO A 58 -7.58 7.63 -10.81
CA PRO A 58 -7.12 8.05 -12.14
C PRO A 58 -6.18 9.27 -12.12
N LYS A 59 -6.18 10.05 -11.04
CA LYS A 59 -5.31 11.23 -10.88
C LYS A 59 -4.23 11.04 -9.81
N ALA A 60 -4.01 9.82 -9.33
CA ALA A 60 -2.94 9.50 -8.41
C ALA A 60 -1.82 8.76 -9.13
N VAL A 61 -0.58 9.05 -8.76
CA VAL A 61 0.63 8.35 -9.19
C VAL A 61 1.42 7.95 -7.97
N VAL A 62 1.93 6.74 -7.94
CA VAL A 62 2.80 6.24 -6.87
C VAL A 62 4.25 6.35 -7.32
N ILE A 63 5.06 7.08 -6.57
CA ILE A 63 6.48 7.38 -6.90
C ILE A 63 7.38 6.93 -5.76
N GLY A 64 8.48 6.28 -6.07
CA GLY A 64 9.50 5.86 -5.10
C GLY A 64 9.91 4.41 -5.24
N ASP A 65 10.16 3.73 -4.12
CA ASP A 65 10.46 2.30 -4.11
C ASP A 65 9.20 1.48 -3.77
N LYS A 66 9.28 0.19 -4.02
CA LYS A 66 8.27 -0.78 -3.63
C LYS A 66 7.96 -0.67 -2.14
N THR A 67 6.70 -0.74 -1.76
CA THR A 67 6.30 -0.76 -0.34
C THR A 67 6.83 -1.98 0.40
N GLY A 68 6.80 -1.95 1.72
CA GLY A 68 7.26 -3.04 2.57
C GLY A 68 6.27 -4.20 2.71
N GLY A 69 5.04 -4.06 2.23
CA GLY A 69 4.02 -5.09 2.34
C GLY A 69 3.32 -5.15 3.71
N GLY A 70 3.07 -6.36 4.20
CA GLY A 70 2.51 -6.62 5.52
C GLY A 70 1.01 -6.37 5.64
N SER A 71 0.28 -6.38 4.54
CA SER A 71 -1.18 -6.36 4.55
C SER A 71 -1.72 -7.76 4.84
N GLY A 72 -2.73 -7.90 5.68
CA GLY A 72 -3.28 -9.22 5.97
C GLY A 72 -3.99 -9.34 7.31
N LEU A 73 -4.34 -8.21 7.95
CA LEU A 73 -5.07 -8.18 9.22
C LEU A 73 -4.47 -9.17 10.25
N PRO A 74 -3.29 -8.90 10.80
CA PRO A 74 -2.60 -9.85 11.64
C PRO A 74 -3.35 -10.09 12.95
N PHE A 75 -3.31 -11.32 13.42
CA PHE A 75 -3.78 -11.66 14.75
C PHE A 75 -2.65 -12.23 15.61
N THR A 76 -2.83 -12.22 16.91
CA THR A 76 -1.88 -12.72 17.89
C THR A 76 -2.42 -14.01 18.51
N SER A 77 -1.56 -15.02 18.64
CA SER A 77 -1.82 -16.25 19.38
C SER A 77 -0.78 -16.41 20.48
N GLU A 78 -1.17 -16.95 21.61
CA GLU A 78 -0.29 -17.21 22.75
C GLU A 78 0.27 -18.64 22.68
N LEU A 79 1.53 -18.78 23.05
CA LEU A 79 2.20 -20.05 23.26
C LEU A 79 2.14 -20.48 24.73
N PRO A 80 2.22 -21.80 25.04
CA PRO A 80 2.07 -22.30 26.43
C PRO A 80 3.02 -21.70 27.46
N ILE A 81 4.14 -21.10 27.03
CA ILE A 81 5.16 -20.49 27.91
C ILE A 81 4.97 -18.96 28.08
N GLY A 82 3.80 -18.42 27.70
CA GLY A 82 3.50 -16.99 27.82
C GLY A 82 4.10 -16.13 26.69
N TRP A 83 4.67 -16.72 25.67
CA TRP A 83 5.10 -16.01 24.48
C TRP A 83 3.93 -15.82 23.51
N SER A 84 4.00 -14.77 22.72
CA SER A 84 3.02 -14.52 21.66
C SER A 84 3.66 -14.59 20.27
N VAL A 85 2.92 -15.11 19.31
CA VAL A 85 3.23 -15.04 17.89
C VAL A 85 2.18 -14.21 17.19
N ARG A 86 2.61 -13.42 16.19
CA ARG A 86 1.74 -12.59 15.38
C ARG A 86 1.95 -12.93 13.91
N PHE A 87 0.87 -13.12 13.18
CA PHE A 87 0.90 -13.48 11.76
C PHE A 87 -0.33 -12.95 11.01
N SER A 88 -0.16 -12.76 9.69
CA SER A 88 -1.26 -12.34 8.81
C SER A 88 -2.33 -13.43 8.73
N ALA A 89 -3.60 -13.02 8.77
CA ALA A 89 -4.73 -13.94 8.82
C ALA A 89 -5.71 -13.79 7.64
N SER A 90 -5.60 -12.72 6.86
CA SER A 90 -6.54 -12.41 5.79
C SER A 90 -5.79 -11.97 4.54
N PRO A 91 -5.54 -12.87 3.57
CA PRO A 91 -4.92 -12.50 2.31
C PRO A 91 -5.66 -11.33 1.63
N MET A 92 -4.90 -10.32 1.21
CA MET A 92 -5.41 -9.14 0.53
C MET A 92 -4.80 -9.03 -0.87
N PHE A 93 -5.60 -8.59 -1.82
CA PHE A 93 -5.23 -8.55 -3.23
C PHE A 93 -5.58 -7.20 -3.85
N ASP A 94 -4.82 -6.84 -4.88
CA ASP A 94 -5.15 -5.73 -5.76
C ASP A 94 -6.33 -6.11 -6.71
N PRO A 95 -6.81 -5.20 -7.57
CA PRO A 95 -7.87 -5.50 -8.52
C PRO A 95 -7.52 -6.61 -9.53
N ASP A 96 -6.25 -6.82 -9.82
CA ASP A 96 -5.75 -7.83 -10.74
C ASP A 96 -5.46 -9.18 -10.05
N MET A 97 -5.88 -9.32 -8.78
CA MET A 97 -5.67 -10.51 -7.94
C MET A 97 -4.19 -10.79 -7.60
N ASN A 98 -3.31 -9.79 -7.65
CA ASN A 98 -1.97 -9.93 -7.11
C ASN A 98 -2.00 -9.76 -5.59
N HIS A 99 -1.33 -10.66 -4.89
CA HIS A 99 -1.24 -10.63 -3.42
C HIS A 99 -0.35 -9.48 -2.95
N ILE A 100 -0.89 -8.55 -2.16
CA ILE A 100 -0.18 -7.34 -1.74
C ILE A 100 0.64 -7.49 -0.45
N GLU A 101 0.66 -8.67 0.16
CA GLU A 101 1.46 -8.97 1.36
C GLU A 101 2.95 -8.65 1.18
N PHE A 102 3.48 -8.88 -0.01
CA PHE A 102 4.89 -8.67 -0.35
C PHE A 102 5.20 -7.28 -0.92
N GLY A 103 4.26 -6.37 -0.79
CA GLY A 103 4.39 -4.98 -1.21
C GLY A 103 3.80 -4.68 -2.58
N VAL A 104 3.52 -3.39 -2.78
CA VAL A 104 2.97 -2.80 -4.00
C VAL A 104 4.10 -2.07 -4.74
N ASN A 105 4.24 -2.33 -6.04
CA ASN A 105 5.21 -1.62 -6.87
C ASN A 105 4.73 -0.19 -7.16
N PRO A 106 5.62 0.81 -7.17
CA PRO A 106 5.27 2.15 -7.61
C PRO A 106 4.98 2.19 -9.12
N ASP A 107 4.33 3.26 -9.58
CA ASP A 107 4.15 3.54 -11.00
C ASP A 107 5.44 4.11 -11.61
N ILE A 108 6.15 4.92 -10.83
CA ILE A 108 7.46 5.47 -11.18
C ILE A 108 8.46 5.05 -10.12
N LYS A 109 9.33 4.11 -10.47
CA LYS A 109 10.40 3.70 -9.55
C LYS A 109 11.49 4.74 -9.48
N VAL A 110 11.79 5.18 -8.26
CA VAL A 110 12.88 6.11 -7.95
C VAL A 110 13.60 5.63 -6.70
N ASP A 111 14.91 5.48 -6.81
CA ASP A 111 15.77 5.21 -5.68
C ASP A 111 16.41 6.52 -5.18
N MET A 112 16.71 6.63 -3.89
CA MET A 112 17.42 7.77 -3.34
C MET A 112 18.83 7.86 -3.94
N ASN A 113 19.18 9.02 -4.47
CA ASN A 113 20.48 9.28 -5.02
C ASN A 113 21.46 9.67 -3.90
N SER A 114 22.67 9.09 -3.87
CA SER A 114 23.67 9.36 -2.84
C SER A 114 24.17 10.81 -2.85
N GLU A 115 24.27 11.45 -4.01
CA GLU A 115 24.67 12.85 -4.12
C GLU A 115 23.57 13.78 -3.57
N ASP A 116 22.30 13.46 -3.81
CA ASP A 116 21.17 14.21 -3.28
C ASP A 116 21.13 14.09 -1.76
N ILE A 117 21.31 12.88 -1.22
CA ILE A 117 21.38 12.64 0.24
C ILE A 117 22.45 13.51 0.88
N GLN A 118 23.67 13.59 0.28
CA GLN A 118 24.77 14.42 0.79
C GLN A 118 24.41 15.91 0.79
N LYS A 119 23.58 16.35 -0.14
CA LYS A 119 23.09 17.74 -0.25
C LYS A 119 21.84 18.00 0.60
N GLY A 120 21.32 17.00 1.31
CA GLY A 120 20.06 17.10 2.06
C GLY A 120 18.82 17.16 1.18
N VAL A 121 18.90 16.68 -0.07
CA VAL A 121 17.82 16.65 -1.02
C VAL A 121 17.19 15.25 -1.04
N ASP A 122 15.86 15.17 -1.04
CA ASP A 122 15.13 13.93 -1.21
C ASP A 122 14.80 13.74 -2.70
N THR A 123 15.46 12.79 -3.35
CA THR A 123 15.30 12.49 -4.77
C THR A 123 13.86 12.13 -5.12
N ILE A 124 13.16 11.39 -4.24
CA ILE A 124 11.77 10.97 -4.47
C ILE A 124 10.84 12.18 -4.44
N ILE A 125 11.04 13.09 -3.48
CA ILE A 125 10.26 14.33 -3.37
C ILE A 125 10.48 15.21 -4.61
N GLU A 126 11.72 15.39 -5.04
CA GLU A 126 12.01 16.25 -6.21
C GLU A 126 11.41 15.65 -7.50
N THR A 127 11.50 14.33 -7.69
CA THR A 127 10.84 13.65 -8.81
C THR A 127 9.33 13.86 -8.78
N ALA A 128 8.70 13.77 -7.61
CA ALA A 128 7.27 14.00 -7.48
C ALA A 128 6.87 15.45 -7.77
N ARG A 129 7.68 16.41 -7.33
CA ARG A 129 7.48 17.84 -7.64
C ARG A 129 7.56 18.11 -9.14
N GLU A 130 8.53 17.50 -9.82
CA GLU A 130 8.67 17.62 -11.26
C GLU A 130 7.47 16.99 -11.99
N TYR A 131 7.06 15.79 -11.58
CA TYR A 131 5.88 15.12 -12.12
C TYR A 131 4.63 16.02 -12.01
N LEU A 132 4.36 16.57 -10.81
CA LEU A 132 3.18 17.40 -10.57
C LEU A 132 3.22 18.74 -11.30
N ARG A 133 4.42 19.31 -11.57
CA ARG A 133 4.56 20.51 -12.40
C ARG A 133 4.15 20.28 -13.86
N ASN A 134 4.43 19.08 -14.36
CA ASN A 134 4.16 18.69 -15.74
C ASN A 134 2.73 18.15 -15.96
N HIS A 135 2.00 17.81 -14.87
CA HIS A 135 0.65 17.24 -14.89
C HIS A 135 -0.32 18.09 -14.06
N LYS A 136 -0.48 19.36 -14.41
CA LYS A 136 -1.26 20.32 -13.61
C LYS A 136 -2.78 20.26 -13.81
N GLU A 137 -3.27 19.48 -14.80
CA GLU A 137 -4.68 19.37 -15.16
C GLU A 137 -5.32 18.05 -14.71
#